data_b052f578d658f01ebfa2f875a404ff8a
#
_entry.id   b052f578d658f01ebfa2f875a404ff8a
#
_cell.length_a   1.000
_cell.length_b   1.000
_cell.length_c   1.000
_cell.angle_alpha   90.00
_cell.angle_beta   90.00
_cell.angle_gamma   90.00
#
_symmetry.space_group_name_H-M   'P 1'
#
loop_
_entity.id
_entity.type
_entity.pdbx_description
1 polymer ?
#
loop_
_entity_poly.entity_id
_entity_poly.type
_entity_poly.pdbx_seq_one_letter_code
_entity_poly.pdbx_strand_id
1 'polypeptide(L)'
;MLRTHDAGSLRKSHAGTIVTLAGWVSRRRDHGGVAFIDLRDASGSVQVVIRDEKMAGSLRAEWCLMITGEVLARPAGNENTNIPTGEIEIMGDTVVVLSESAPLPFPVDSGNDSDISEEVRLKYRYLDLRREKPAANLRLRSKVTSVIRRVMEDEAFLEIETPYLTRSTPEGARDFLVPVRLQPGSWYALPQSPQLFKQLLMVAGMEKYYQIARCFRDEDFRADRQPEFTQLDIEMSFIDQEDILAVAEKIVAKIWKEAVGYTIPLPLQRMTFADAMTRYGSDKPDLRFGYELTEQTQYFAQTTFRVFQAPYVGSVVMPGGAASPRRELDAWQDWAKARGAKGLAYILVNEDGTLGGPVAKNLSEQESAGIAAAAGAKTGDAIFFAAGERSASLSLLGAVRLEIGKRCNLIPADKWEFLWVVDAPMFEPTDNGGWTAVHHPFTGPKPEFAKTFAKDPASALAYAYDIVLNGTELGGGSIRIHDRQIQKDVFNVIGLSDEEAQSKFGFLLEAFNYGPPPHGGIALGLDRVCALLTGSDSIREVIAFPKTASGGDPLTGAPTPITPAQRKESGIDGAPKATPQVG
;
A
#
# COMPACT_ATOMS: atom_id res chain seq x y z
N MET A 1 33.31 11.44 -19.76
CA MET A 1 32.52 10.25 -19.36
C MET A 1 33.24 9.01 -19.82
N LEU A 2 33.13 7.88 -19.09
CA LEU A 2 33.78 6.62 -19.48
C LEU A 2 33.10 5.93 -20.68
N ARG A 3 31.90 6.38 -21.08
CA ARG A 3 31.13 5.82 -22.18
C ARG A 3 30.54 6.91 -23.06
N THR A 4 30.39 6.62 -24.35
CA THR A 4 29.79 7.53 -25.35
C THR A 4 28.29 7.33 -25.48
N HIS A 5 27.81 6.09 -25.29
CA HIS A 5 26.40 5.68 -25.43
C HIS A 5 25.99 4.73 -24.32
N ASP A 6 24.69 4.66 -24.04
CA ASP A 6 24.09 3.62 -23.22
C ASP A 6 23.86 2.37 -24.08
N ALA A 7 24.11 1.18 -23.50
CA ALA A 7 24.06 -0.10 -24.22
C ALA A 7 22.69 -0.37 -24.88
N GLY A 8 21.61 -0.14 -24.14
CA GLY A 8 20.24 -0.37 -24.63
C GLY A 8 19.69 0.73 -25.55
N SER A 9 20.41 1.87 -25.71
CA SER A 9 19.97 2.98 -26.57
C SER A 9 20.34 2.82 -28.04
N LEU A 10 21.28 1.92 -28.35
CA LEU A 10 21.78 1.72 -29.70
C LEU A 10 20.74 1.11 -30.64
N ARG A 11 20.75 1.56 -31.89
CA ARG A 11 19.83 1.10 -32.95
C ARG A 11 20.59 0.96 -34.27
N LYS A 12 19.95 0.38 -35.28
CA LYS A 12 20.52 0.22 -36.64
C LYS A 12 21.04 1.53 -37.25
N SER A 13 20.47 2.68 -36.86
CA SER A 13 20.93 4.01 -37.28
C SER A 13 22.34 4.37 -36.81
N HIS A 14 22.89 3.66 -35.82
CA HIS A 14 24.24 3.84 -35.33
C HIS A 14 25.27 2.94 -36.05
N ALA A 15 24.84 2.10 -37.01
CA ALA A 15 25.77 1.21 -37.73
C ALA A 15 26.88 2.01 -38.43
N GLY A 16 28.10 1.48 -38.34
CA GLY A 16 29.32 2.14 -38.85
C GLY A 16 29.95 3.15 -37.87
N THR A 17 29.35 3.41 -36.71
CA THR A 17 29.95 4.31 -35.71
C THR A 17 30.78 3.53 -34.70
N ILE A 18 31.87 4.15 -34.22
CA ILE A 18 32.67 3.63 -33.10
C ILE A 18 32.05 4.15 -31.79
N VAL A 19 31.74 3.24 -30.89
CA VAL A 19 31.15 3.55 -29.57
C VAL A 19 32.00 2.98 -28.44
N THR A 20 31.99 3.68 -27.30
CA THR A 20 32.50 3.13 -26.03
C THR A 20 31.32 2.91 -25.10
N LEU A 21 31.14 1.67 -24.64
CA LEU A 21 30.09 1.22 -23.74
C LEU A 21 30.70 0.80 -22.41
N ALA A 22 29.93 0.92 -21.33
CA ALA A 22 30.30 0.36 -20.04
C ALA A 22 29.09 -0.31 -19.39
N GLY A 23 29.28 -1.50 -18.83
CA GLY A 23 28.20 -2.30 -18.26
C GLY A 23 28.70 -3.64 -17.71
N TRP A 24 27.74 -4.49 -17.38
CA TRP A 24 28.00 -5.83 -16.83
C TRP A 24 27.77 -6.92 -17.87
N VAL A 25 28.59 -7.98 -17.85
CA VAL A 25 28.38 -9.20 -18.64
C VAL A 25 27.17 -9.92 -18.11
N SER A 26 26.02 -9.76 -18.74
CA SER A 26 24.79 -10.48 -18.37
C SER A 26 24.89 -11.96 -18.76
N ARG A 27 25.29 -12.22 -20.01
CA ARG A 27 25.42 -13.58 -20.55
C ARG A 27 26.66 -13.68 -21.44
N ARG A 28 27.29 -14.86 -21.43
CA ARG A 28 28.38 -15.19 -22.33
C ARG A 28 28.07 -16.49 -23.08
N ARG A 29 28.39 -16.53 -24.38
CA ARG A 29 28.30 -17.70 -25.26
C ARG A 29 29.58 -17.78 -26.08
N ASP A 30 30.18 -18.96 -26.17
CA ASP A 30 31.37 -19.20 -26.97
C ASP A 30 30.99 -19.98 -28.23
N HIS A 31 31.49 -19.53 -29.39
CA HIS A 31 31.29 -20.23 -30.65
C HIS A 31 32.50 -20.06 -31.55
N GLY A 32 33.19 -21.15 -31.86
CA GLY A 32 34.28 -21.20 -32.84
C GLY A 32 35.42 -20.22 -32.58
N GLY A 33 35.86 -20.03 -31.31
CA GLY A 33 36.96 -19.13 -30.94
C GLY A 33 36.56 -17.66 -30.79
N VAL A 34 35.26 -17.36 -30.93
CA VAL A 34 34.68 -16.01 -30.72
C VAL A 34 33.74 -16.07 -29.53
N ALA A 35 33.83 -15.09 -28.62
CA ALA A 35 32.85 -14.93 -27.57
C ALA A 35 31.78 -13.89 -27.93
N PHE A 36 30.54 -14.26 -27.71
CA PHE A 36 29.40 -13.36 -27.73
C PHE A 36 29.00 -13.04 -26.30
N ILE A 37 29.05 -11.80 -25.92
CA ILE A 37 28.59 -11.35 -24.62
C ILE A 37 27.38 -10.41 -24.78
N ASP A 38 26.42 -10.54 -23.87
CA ASP A 38 25.35 -9.58 -23.71
C ASP A 38 25.81 -8.57 -22.64
N LEU A 39 26.23 -7.36 -23.07
CA LEU A 39 26.62 -6.27 -22.19
C LEU A 39 25.39 -5.50 -21.75
N ARG A 40 25.13 -5.47 -20.45
CA ARG A 40 23.94 -4.82 -19.86
C ARG A 40 24.31 -3.59 -19.05
N ASP A 41 23.54 -2.53 -19.24
CA ASP A 41 23.52 -1.37 -18.35
C ASP A 41 22.08 -1.04 -17.89
N ALA A 42 21.87 0.14 -17.32
CA ALA A 42 20.55 0.57 -16.86
C ALA A 42 19.51 0.75 -17.99
N SER A 43 19.94 0.96 -19.22
CA SER A 43 19.10 1.19 -20.39
C SER A 43 18.67 -0.08 -21.11
N GLY A 44 19.36 -1.19 -20.85
CA GLY A 44 19.12 -2.47 -21.50
C GLY A 44 20.41 -3.22 -21.82
N SER A 45 20.39 -4.09 -22.83
CA SER A 45 21.53 -4.89 -23.21
C SER A 45 21.80 -4.81 -24.71
N VAL A 46 23.07 -5.03 -25.09
CA VAL A 46 23.51 -5.16 -26.48
C VAL A 46 24.49 -6.32 -26.61
N GLN A 47 24.43 -7.05 -27.72
CA GLN A 47 25.40 -8.10 -28.01
C GLN A 47 26.75 -7.48 -28.44
N VAL A 48 27.82 -7.98 -27.83
CA VAL A 48 29.21 -7.64 -28.20
C VAL A 48 29.92 -8.91 -28.66
N VAL A 49 30.64 -8.83 -29.76
CA VAL A 49 31.45 -9.90 -30.32
C VAL A 49 32.92 -9.63 -29.98
N ILE A 50 33.58 -10.58 -29.30
CA ILE A 50 34.98 -10.46 -28.88
C ILE A 50 35.77 -11.58 -29.56
N ARG A 51 36.77 -11.19 -30.39
CA ARG A 51 37.63 -12.10 -31.14
C ARG A 51 38.93 -12.45 -30.44
N ASP A 52 39.33 -11.68 -29.42
CA ASP A 52 40.50 -12.04 -28.58
C ASP A 52 40.13 -13.22 -27.70
N GLU A 53 40.63 -14.42 -28.08
CA GLU A 53 40.35 -15.68 -27.38
C GLU A 53 40.79 -15.65 -25.91
N LYS A 54 41.91 -14.99 -25.60
CA LYS A 54 42.46 -14.91 -24.24
C LYS A 54 41.55 -14.05 -23.38
N MET A 55 41.18 -12.86 -23.87
CA MET A 55 40.25 -11.95 -23.20
C MET A 55 38.88 -12.61 -23.08
N ALA A 56 38.34 -13.12 -24.17
CA ALA A 56 37.07 -13.84 -24.18
C ALA A 56 37.02 -14.96 -23.16
N GLY A 57 38.09 -15.79 -23.09
CA GLY A 57 38.20 -16.90 -22.15
C GLY A 57 38.25 -16.51 -20.67
N SER A 58 38.68 -15.29 -20.35
CA SER A 58 38.74 -14.76 -18.97
C SER A 58 37.43 -14.24 -18.43
N LEU A 59 36.55 -13.70 -19.28
CA LEU A 59 35.31 -13.01 -18.86
C LEU A 59 34.33 -13.95 -18.14
N ARG A 60 33.68 -13.44 -17.11
CA ARG A 60 32.66 -14.13 -16.33
C ARG A 60 31.40 -13.27 -16.19
N ALA A 61 30.30 -13.93 -15.82
CA ALA A 61 29.05 -13.24 -15.56
C ALA A 61 29.21 -12.15 -14.48
N GLU A 62 28.54 -11.04 -14.70
CA GLU A 62 28.50 -9.85 -13.85
C GLU A 62 29.88 -9.14 -13.67
N TRP A 63 30.89 -9.48 -14.47
CA TRP A 63 32.08 -8.62 -14.58
C TRP A 63 31.70 -7.29 -15.20
N CYS A 64 32.20 -6.19 -14.64
CA CYS A 64 31.99 -4.85 -15.15
C CYS A 64 33.07 -4.53 -16.19
N LEU A 65 32.65 -4.21 -17.41
CA LEU A 65 33.54 -3.98 -18.54
C LEU A 65 33.34 -2.58 -19.14
N MET A 66 34.39 -2.06 -19.74
CA MET A 66 34.32 -0.98 -20.73
C MET A 66 34.79 -1.53 -22.07
N ILE A 67 34.02 -1.34 -23.11
CA ILE A 67 34.27 -1.89 -24.44
C ILE A 67 34.18 -0.77 -25.48
N THR A 68 35.23 -0.63 -26.28
CA THR A 68 35.21 0.24 -27.46
C THR A 68 35.13 -0.65 -28.69
N GLY A 69 34.25 -0.31 -29.63
CA GLY A 69 34.08 -1.09 -30.86
C GLY A 69 33.10 -0.47 -31.83
N GLU A 70 33.05 -1.03 -33.02
CA GLU A 70 32.16 -0.59 -34.10
C GLU A 70 30.76 -1.23 -33.96
N VAL A 71 29.75 -0.40 -34.18
CA VAL A 71 28.36 -0.87 -34.28
C VAL A 71 28.13 -1.48 -35.67
N LEU A 72 27.80 -2.76 -35.74
CA LEU A 72 27.51 -3.46 -36.98
C LEU A 72 26.01 -3.84 -37.05
N ALA A 73 25.40 -3.69 -38.23
CA ALA A 73 24.10 -4.28 -38.49
C ALA A 73 24.23 -5.81 -38.60
N ARG A 74 23.36 -6.56 -37.94
CA ARG A 74 23.33 -8.01 -38.08
C ARG A 74 22.87 -8.41 -39.50
N PRO A 75 23.38 -9.51 -40.05
CA PRO A 75 22.86 -10.08 -41.28
C PRO A 75 21.35 -10.34 -41.21
N ALA A 76 20.67 -10.16 -42.32
CA ALA A 76 19.25 -10.45 -42.40
C ALA A 76 18.94 -11.91 -41.98
N GLY A 77 17.98 -12.08 -41.08
CA GLY A 77 17.62 -13.37 -40.51
C GLY A 77 18.34 -13.75 -39.21
N ASN A 78 19.33 -12.95 -38.76
CA ASN A 78 20.06 -13.14 -37.51
C ASN A 78 19.68 -12.10 -36.44
N GLU A 79 18.63 -11.32 -36.69
CA GLU A 79 18.13 -10.33 -35.74
C GLU A 79 17.52 -11.00 -34.51
N ASN A 80 17.72 -10.42 -33.34
CA ASN A 80 17.06 -10.86 -32.10
C ASN A 80 15.88 -9.94 -31.78
N THR A 81 14.69 -10.38 -32.13
CA THR A 81 13.45 -9.60 -31.91
C THR A 81 13.06 -9.43 -30.45
N ASN A 82 13.72 -10.14 -29.52
CA ASN A 82 13.40 -10.08 -28.08
C ASN A 82 14.03 -8.89 -27.37
N ILE A 83 14.98 -8.18 -28.00
CA ILE A 83 15.64 -7.00 -27.42
C ILE A 83 15.62 -5.82 -28.40
N PRO A 84 15.48 -4.58 -27.92
CA PRO A 84 15.43 -3.39 -28.77
C PRO A 84 16.69 -3.15 -29.63
N THR A 85 17.84 -3.68 -29.21
CA THR A 85 19.14 -3.60 -29.90
C THR A 85 19.39 -4.78 -30.83
N GLY A 86 18.41 -5.67 -31.00
CA GLY A 86 18.61 -6.96 -31.67
C GLY A 86 18.93 -6.93 -33.17
N GLU A 87 18.78 -5.77 -33.84
CA GLU A 87 19.21 -5.55 -35.23
C GLU A 87 20.70 -5.28 -35.39
N ILE A 88 21.41 -5.07 -34.27
CA ILE A 88 22.82 -4.70 -34.26
C ILE A 88 23.64 -5.62 -33.34
N GLU A 89 24.95 -5.55 -33.51
CA GLU A 89 25.96 -6.07 -32.58
C GLU A 89 27.17 -5.13 -32.57
N ILE A 90 27.97 -5.20 -31.52
CA ILE A 90 29.20 -4.43 -31.38
C ILE A 90 30.38 -5.34 -31.67
N MET A 91 31.24 -4.98 -32.64
CA MET A 91 32.53 -5.62 -32.79
C MET A 91 33.51 -4.98 -31.80
N GLY A 92 33.77 -5.69 -30.69
CA GLY A 92 34.61 -5.18 -29.61
C GLY A 92 36.11 -5.25 -29.97
N ASP A 93 36.71 -4.08 -30.19
CA ASP A 93 38.14 -3.94 -30.51
C ASP A 93 38.98 -3.83 -29.23
N THR A 94 38.53 -3.07 -28.24
CA THR A 94 39.22 -2.87 -26.97
C THR A 94 38.28 -3.23 -25.83
N VAL A 95 38.73 -4.14 -24.95
CA VAL A 95 38.01 -4.57 -23.77
C VAL A 95 38.82 -4.30 -22.52
N VAL A 96 38.27 -3.50 -21.61
CA VAL A 96 38.89 -3.19 -20.31
C VAL A 96 38.01 -3.74 -19.20
N VAL A 97 38.59 -4.59 -18.35
CA VAL A 97 37.93 -5.05 -17.15
C VAL A 97 38.00 -3.93 -16.09
N LEU A 98 36.84 -3.35 -15.77
CA LEU A 98 36.75 -2.33 -14.73
C LEU A 98 36.68 -2.94 -13.34
N SER A 99 35.99 -4.08 -13.21
CA SER A 99 35.88 -4.82 -11.96
C SER A 99 35.46 -6.27 -12.23
N GLU A 100 36.09 -7.20 -11.54
CA GLU A 100 35.73 -8.61 -11.54
C GLU A 100 34.59 -8.87 -10.56
N SER A 101 33.81 -9.94 -10.79
CA SER A 101 32.75 -10.40 -9.90
C SER A 101 33.10 -11.77 -9.31
N ALA A 102 32.81 -11.95 -8.03
CA ALA A 102 32.75 -13.27 -7.41
C ALA A 102 31.57 -14.08 -7.99
N PRO A 103 31.53 -15.39 -7.80
CA PRO A 103 30.36 -16.19 -8.13
C PRO A 103 29.10 -15.65 -7.45
N LEU A 104 28.03 -15.51 -8.22
CA LEU A 104 26.78 -14.92 -7.72
C LEU A 104 26.04 -15.87 -6.79
N PRO A 105 25.39 -15.36 -5.73
CA PRO A 105 24.54 -16.16 -4.83
C PRO A 105 23.25 -16.64 -5.51
N PHE A 106 22.84 -15.98 -6.60
CA PHE A 106 21.70 -16.34 -7.45
C PHE A 106 21.82 -15.71 -8.83
N PRO A 107 21.16 -16.24 -9.87
CA PRO A 107 21.17 -15.67 -11.22
C PRO A 107 20.47 -14.30 -11.26
N VAL A 108 21.10 -13.33 -11.93
CA VAL A 108 20.53 -11.98 -12.15
C VAL A 108 19.71 -11.92 -13.44
N ASP A 109 20.01 -12.77 -14.43
CA ASP A 109 19.40 -12.80 -15.75
C ASP A 109 18.22 -13.79 -15.91
N SER A 110 17.91 -14.58 -14.86
CA SER A 110 16.79 -15.52 -14.89
C SER A 110 15.47 -14.78 -14.68
N GLY A 111 14.52 -14.95 -15.60
CA GLY A 111 13.15 -14.41 -15.49
C GLY A 111 12.28 -15.08 -14.41
N ASN A 112 12.80 -16.06 -13.67
CA ASN A 112 12.06 -16.82 -12.66
C ASN A 112 12.36 -16.28 -11.26
N ASP A 113 11.41 -15.46 -10.73
CA ASP A 113 11.49 -14.90 -9.37
C ASP A 113 11.15 -15.92 -8.27
N SER A 114 10.45 -17.00 -8.61
CA SER A 114 9.86 -17.94 -7.65
C SER A 114 10.88 -18.82 -6.90
N ASP A 115 12.12 -18.94 -7.41
CA ASP A 115 13.09 -19.91 -6.89
C ASP A 115 14.08 -19.29 -5.88
N ILE A 116 14.04 -17.97 -5.66
CA ILE A 116 14.96 -17.26 -4.76
C ILE A 116 14.18 -16.75 -3.55
N SER A 117 14.55 -17.22 -2.35
CA SER A 117 13.88 -16.77 -1.12
C SER A 117 14.01 -15.26 -0.92
N GLU A 118 12.97 -14.64 -0.34
CA GLU A 118 12.96 -13.20 -0.05
C GLU A 118 14.18 -12.80 0.81
N GLU A 119 14.54 -13.60 1.80
CA GLU A 119 15.67 -13.31 2.68
C GLU A 119 16.99 -13.19 1.91
N VAL A 120 17.27 -14.10 0.97
CA VAL A 120 18.46 -14.05 0.12
C VAL A 120 18.42 -12.85 -0.82
N ARG A 121 17.26 -12.53 -1.42
CA ARG A 121 17.07 -11.35 -2.26
C ARG A 121 17.34 -10.06 -1.47
N LEU A 122 16.86 -9.96 -0.24
CA LEU A 122 17.06 -8.79 0.61
C LEU A 122 18.51 -8.70 1.12
N LYS A 123 19.15 -9.82 1.45
CA LYS A 123 20.58 -9.85 1.83
C LYS A 123 21.49 -9.32 0.72
N TYR A 124 21.21 -9.70 -0.52
CA TYR A 124 21.96 -9.25 -1.69
C TYR A 124 21.13 -8.30 -2.56
N ARG A 125 20.40 -7.39 -1.92
CA ARG A 125 19.45 -6.50 -2.60
C ARG A 125 20.05 -5.70 -3.76
N TYR A 126 21.32 -5.31 -3.67
CA TYR A 126 22.05 -4.64 -4.74
C TYR A 126 22.25 -5.51 -5.99
N LEU A 127 22.23 -6.85 -5.86
CA LEU A 127 22.20 -7.78 -7.01
C LEU A 127 20.76 -8.00 -7.49
N ASP A 128 19.81 -8.17 -6.57
CA ASP A 128 18.40 -8.31 -6.90
C ASP A 128 17.88 -7.10 -7.70
N LEU A 129 18.34 -5.89 -7.38
CA LEU A 129 18.02 -4.65 -8.12
C LEU A 129 18.66 -4.57 -9.52
N ARG A 130 19.56 -5.47 -9.89
CA ARG A 130 20.03 -5.62 -11.29
C ARG A 130 19.05 -6.39 -12.16
N ARG A 131 18.13 -7.15 -11.54
CA ARG A 131 17.10 -7.91 -12.25
C ARG A 131 16.06 -6.96 -12.86
N GLU A 132 15.47 -7.37 -13.97
CA GLU A 132 14.59 -6.50 -14.76
C GLU A 132 13.39 -5.99 -13.97
N LYS A 133 12.62 -6.90 -13.33
CA LYS A 133 11.40 -6.53 -12.60
C LYS A 133 11.65 -5.62 -11.40
N PRO A 134 12.56 -5.92 -10.45
CA PRO A 134 12.88 -5.00 -9.36
C PRO A 134 13.39 -3.63 -9.82
N ALA A 135 14.24 -3.60 -10.86
CA ALA A 135 14.74 -2.36 -11.44
C ALA A 135 13.60 -1.54 -12.09
N ALA A 136 12.70 -2.19 -12.83
CA ALA A 136 11.53 -1.55 -13.44
C ALA A 136 10.60 -0.95 -12.40
N ASN A 137 10.37 -1.65 -11.28
CA ASN A 137 9.55 -1.17 -10.17
C ASN A 137 10.10 0.15 -9.59
N LEU A 138 11.40 0.25 -9.37
CA LEU A 138 12.02 1.48 -8.87
C LEU A 138 11.99 2.63 -9.89
N ARG A 139 12.17 2.32 -11.19
CA ARG A 139 12.03 3.33 -12.26
C ARG A 139 10.59 3.84 -12.32
N LEU A 140 9.59 2.96 -12.21
CA LEU A 140 8.19 3.35 -12.14
C LEU A 140 7.91 4.25 -10.93
N ARG A 141 8.41 3.87 -9.75
CA ARG A 141 8.31 4.70 -8.53
C ARG A 141 8.88 6.10 -8.74
N SER A 142 10.06 6.21 -9.34
CA SER A 142 10.69 7.49 -9.67
C SER A 142 9.82 8.31 -10.63
N LYS A 143 9.26 7.66 -11.66
CA LYS A 143 8.34 8.30 -12.61
C LYS A 143 7.08 8.81 -11.91
N VAL A 144 6.44 8.00 -11.06
CA VAL A 144 5.26 8.38 -10.26
C VAL A 144 5.57 9.62 -9.43
N THR A 145 6.68 9.64 -8.70
CA THR A 145 7.09 10.80 -7.89
C THR A 145 7.28 12.06 -8.75
N SER A 146 7.88 11.92 -9.94
CA SER A 146 8.04 13.03 -10.89
C SER A 146 6.69 13.55 -11.42
N VAL A 147 5.74 12.65 -11.69
CA VAL A 147 4.38 13.03 -12.10
C VAL A 147 3.68 13.81 -10.99
N ILE A 148 3.76 13.32 -9.76
CA ILE A 148 3.19 13.99 -8.59
C ILE A 148 3.71 15.43 -8.49
N ARG A 149 5.03 15.64 -8.51
CA ARG A 149 5.61 16.98 -8.40
C ARG A 149 5.12 17.95 -9.47
N ARG A 150 4.99 17.49 -10.73
CA ARG A 150 4.44 18.32 -11.79
C ARG A 150 2.99 18.71 -11.54
N VAL A 151 2.16 17.77 -11.10
CA VAL A 151 0.75 18.08 -10.77
C VAL A 151 0.68 19.07 -9.61
N MET A 152 1.49 18.89 -8.57
CA MET A 152 1.48 19.79 -7.42
C MET A 152 1.97 21.20 -7.78
N GLU A 153 2.97 21.31 -8.64
CA GLU A 153 3.45 22.58 -9.18
C GLU A 153 2.38 23.28 -10.03
N ASP A 154 1.73 22.55 -10.94
CA ASP A 154 0.62 23.06 -11.77
C ASP A 154 -0.57 23.56 -10.93
N GLU A 155 -0.83 22.94 -9.77
CA GLU A 155 -1.87 23.34 -8.81
C GLU A 155 -1.38 24.38 -7.77
N ALA A 156 -0.18 24.92 -7.94
CA ALA A 156 0.44 25.94 -7.07
C ALA A 156 0.64 25.51 -5.61
N PHE A 157 0.96 24.24 -5.36
CA PHE A 157 1.36 23.75 -4.04
C PHE A 157 2.83 24.02 -3.76
N LEU A 158 3.15 24.24 -2.50
CA LEU A 158 4.51 24.39 -2.00
C LEU A 158 5.01 23.04 -1.43
N GLU A 159 6.16 22.55 -1.94
CA GLU A 159 6.84 21.40 -1.33
C GLU A 159 7.61 21.90 -0.10
N ILE A 160 7.18 21.49 1.10
CA ILE A 160 7.79 21.94 2.35
C ILE A 160 8.14 20.71 3.19
N GLU A 161 9.41 20.61 3.60
CA GLU A 161 9.87 19.57 4.52
C GLU A 161 9.48 19.89 5.97
N THR A 162 9.01 18.88 6.68
CA THR A 162 8.71 18.95 8.11
C THR A 162 9.75 18.15 8.91
N PRO A 163 9.93 18.42 10.22
CA PRO A 163 10.94 17.72 11.02
C PRO A 163 10.73 16.20 11.12
N TYR A 164 11.83 15.44 11.02
CA TYR A 164 11.85 14.01 11.37
C TYR A 164 12.25 13.76 12.81
N LEU A 165 12.99 14.66 13.45
CA LEU A 165 13.24 14.62 14.90
C LEU A 165 12.22 15.52 15.58
N THR A 166 11.18 14.92 16.12
CA THR A 166 10.07 15.66 16.72
C THR A 166 9.74 15.13 18.12
N ARG A 167 8.69 15.61 18.70
CA ARG A 167 8.14 15.12 19.94
C ARG A 167 7.24 13.92 19.69
N SER A 168 7.20 12.97 20.64
CA SER A 168 6.19 11.89 20.63
C SER A 168 4.79 12.48 20.70
N THR A 169 3.98 12.16 19.69
CA THR A 169 2.58 12.56 19.58
C THR A 169 1.80 11.34 19.08
N PRO A 170 1.02 10.69 19.94
CA PRO A 170 0.33 9.45 19.56
C PRO A 170 -0.74 9.72 18.50
N GLU A 171 -0.56 9.10 17.32
CA GLU A 171 -1.48 9.16 16.17
C GLU A 171 -2.08 7.79 15.82
N GLY A 172 -2.10 6.85 16.80
CA GLY A 172 -2.65 5.50 16.62
C GLY A 172 -1.61 4.38 16.67
N ALA A 173 -0.40 4.58 16.12
CA ALA A 173 0.72 3.63 16.21
C ALA A 173 1.65 3.96 17.38
N ARG A 174 2.62 3.07 17.64
CA ARG A 174 3.74 3.38 18.53
C ARG A 174 4.83 4.15 17.77
N ASP A 175 5.52 5.05 18.50
CA ASP A 175 6.60 5.85 17.96
C ASP A 175 7.95 5.12 18.06
N PHE A 176 8.82 5.30 17.06
CA PHE A 176 10.24 5.03 17.20
C PHE A 176 10.91 6.18 17.96
N LEU A 177 11.63 5.86 19.03
CA LEU A 177 12.29 6.84 19.90
C LEU A 177 13.78 6.95 19.59
N VAL A 178 14.30 8.18 19.56
CA VAL A 178 15.71 8.50 19.32
C VAL A 178 16.28 9.22 20.55
N PRO A 179 17.33 8.67 21.20
CA PRO A 179 17.90 9.27 22.41
C PRO A 179 18.63 10.58 22.08
N VAL A 180 18.58 11.54 23.02
CA VAL A 180 19.22 12.85 22.89
C VAL A 180 20.47 12.91 23.76
N ARG A 181 21.65 12.80 23.16
CA ARG A 181 22.95 12.83 23.85
C ARG A 181 23.15 14.09 24.71
N LEU A 182 22.74 15.26 24.24
CA LEU A 182 22.88 16.53 24.94
C LEU A 182 21.90 16.72 26.11
N GLN A 183 20.86 15.88 26.15
CA GLN A 183 19.83 15.91 27.20
C GLN A 183 19.52 14.48 27.64
N PRO A 184 20.40 13.86 28.47
CA PRO A 184 20.20 12.49 28.95
C PRO A 184 18.82 12.31 29.60
N GLY A 185 18.13 11.21 29.26
CA GLY A 185 16.76 10.94 29.69
C GLY A 185 15.68 11.64 28.86
N SER A 186 16.05 12.41 27.84
CA SER A 186 15.11 12.99 26.86
C SER A 186 15.23 12.29 25.51
N TRP A 187 14.13 12.23 24.77
CA TRP A 187 14.02 11.49 23.51
C TRP A 187 13.30 12.32 22.46
N TYR A 188 13.79 12.25 21.22
CA TYR A 188 12.98 12.56 20.06
C TYR A 188 12.15 11.33 19.68
N ALA A 189 11.07 11.56 18.93
CA ALA A 189 10.34 10.55 18.21
C ALA A 189 10.46 10.77 16.70
N LEU A 190 10.43 9.68 15.91
CA LEU A 190 10.26 9.76 14.47
C LEU A 190 8.76 9.92 14.14
N PRO A 191 8.37 10.80 13.19
CA PRO A 191 6.98 11.15 12.94
C PRO A 191 6.22 10.00 12.29
N GLN A 192 5.00 9.75 12.76
CA GLN A 192 4.06 8.82 12.13
C GLN A 192 3.44 9.41 10.85
N SER A 193 3.31 10.74 10.83
CA SER A 193 2.88 11.57 9.71
C SER A 193 3.28 13.04 9.96
N PRO A 194 3.23 13.93 8.94
CA PRO A 194 3.43 15.37 9.13
C PRO A 194 2.22 16.10 9.75
N GLN A 195 1.21 15.40 10.28
CA GLN A 195 -0.12 15.94 10.60
C GLN A 195 -0.11 17.26 11.37
N LEU A 196 0.65 17.35 12.44
CA LEU A 196 0.65 18.55 13.30
C LEU A 196 1.37 19.73 12.63
N PHE A 197 2.47 19.46 11.93
CA PHE A 197 3.25 20.50 11.26
C PHE A 197 2.53 21.07 10.04
N LYS A 198 1.83 20.25 9.25
CA LYS A 198 1.07 20.76 8.11
C LYS A 198 -0.10 21.65 8.54
N GLN A 199 -0.75 21.36 9.68
CA GLN A 199 -1.75 22.25 10.25
C GLN A 199 -1.13 23.59 10.73
N LEU A 200 0.08 23.56 11.32
CA LEU A 200 0.81 24.78 11.65
C LEU A 200 1.17 25.60 10.41
N LEU A 201 1.49 24.95 9.28
CA LEU A 201 1.73 25.63 8.00
C LEU A 201 0.47 26.33 7.47
N MET A 202 -0.72 25.76 7.71
CA MET A 202 -1.97 26.45 7.39
C MET A 202 -2.17 27.70 8.25
N VAL A 203 -1.91 27.62 9.57
CA VAL A 203 -1.91 28.80 10.46
C VAL A 203 -0.86 29.83 10.03
N ALA A 204 0.27 29.37 9.49
CA ALA A 204 1.33 30.25 8.97
C ALA A 204 0.98 30.89 7.60
N GLY A 205 -0.17 30.58 7.00
CA GLY A 205 -0.61 31.18 5.73
C GLY A 205 0.06 30.55 4.50
N MET A 206 0.59 29.31 4.57
CA MET A 206 1.16 28.64 3.39
C MET A 206 0.10 28.11 2.42
N GLU A 207 -1.16 28.13 2.80
CA GLU A 207 -2.40 27.79 2.08
C GLU A 207 -2.43 26.45 1.35
N LYS A 208 -1.40 26.09 0.58
CA LYS A 208 -1.30 24.85 -0.18
C LYS A 208 0.07 24.20 0.05
N TYR A 209 0.09 23.17 0.85
CA TYR A 209 1.28 22.40 1.22
C TYR A 209 1.23 20.99 0.66
N TYR A 210 2.38 20.47 0.21
CA TYR A 210 2.59 19.04 0.06
C TYR A 210 4.01 18.63 0.45
N GLN A 211 4.18 17.33 0.70
CA GLN A 211 5.47 16.72 0.95
C GLN A 211 5.46 15.26 0.49
N ILE A 212 6.54 14.80 -0.13
CA ILE A 212 6.83 13.37 -0.26
C ILE A 212 7.46 12.93 1.05
N ALA A 213 6.62 12.62 2.03
CA ALA A 213 7.01 12.45 3.42
C ALA A 213 7.45 11.02 3.74
N ARG A 214 8.56 10.88 4.47
CA ARG A 214 8.94 9.63 5.12
C ARG A 214 8.22 9.54 6.47
N CYS A 215 7.50 8.45 6.68
CA CYS A 215 6.72 8.18 7.89
C CYS A 215 7.22 6.92 8.57
N PHE A 216 7.08 6.85 9.90
CA PHE A 216 7.61 5.78 10.73
C PHE A 216 6.53 5.30 11.70
N ARG A 217 6.26 3.99 11.73
CA ARG A 217 5.28 3.39 12.65
C ARG A 217 5.80 2.06 13.18
N ASP A 218 5.86 1.91 14.48
CA ASP A 218 6.20 0.66 15.14
C ASP A 218 4.93 -0.18 15.33
N GLU A 219 4.56 -0.88 14.25
CA GLU A 219 3.38 -1.74 14.14
C GLU A 219 3.78 -3.13 13.65
N ASP A 220 2.81 -4.05 13.67
CA ASP A 220 2.97 -5.37 13.06
C ASP A 220 3.21 -5.27 11.55
N PHE A 221 4.28 -5.93 11.08
CA PHE A 221 4.66 -5.92 9.67
C PHE A 221 3.79 -6.89 8.87
N ARG A 222 3.28 -6.42 7.73
CA ARG A 222 2.47 -7.19 6.79
C ARG A 222 2.95 -6.96 5.36
N ALA A 223 2.33 -7.62 4.39
CA ALA A 223 2.65 -7.41 2.97
C ALA A 223 2.47 -5.93 2.53
N ASP A 224 1.51 -5.23 3.13
CA ASP A 224 1.15 -3.83 2.86
C ASP A 224 1.62 -2.84 3.93
N ARG A 225 2.48 -3.26 4.89
CA ARG A 225 3.01 -2.42 5.99
C ARG A 225 4.50 -2.60 6.17
N GLN A 226 5.19 -1.47 6.34
CA GLN A 226 6.61 -1.37 6.66
C GLN A 226 6.80 -0.39 7.83
N PRO A 227 7.86 -0.54 8.65
CA PRO A 227 8.11 0.37 9.78
C PRO A 227 8.44 1.79 9.32
N GLU A 228 8.95 1.92 8.12
CA GLU A 228 9.21 3.16 7.42
C GLU A 228 8.64 3.10 6.00
N PHE A 229 7.84 4.08 5.62
CA PHE A 229 7.13 4.13 4.35
C PHE A 229 7.01 5.57 3.85
N THR A 230 6.54 5.75 2.63
CA THR A 230 6.44 7.06 2.01
C THR A 230 5.00 7.42 1.68
N GLN A 231 4.61 8.65 2.02
CA GLN A 231 3.32 9.23 1.64
C GLN A 231 3.52 10.46 0.75
N LEU A 232 2.60 10.67 -0.17
CA LEU A 232 2.30 12.03 -0.63
C LEU A 232 1.33 12.63 0.39
N ASP A 233 1.79 13.60 1.14
CA ASP A 233 1.00 14.30 2.16
C ASP A 233 0.62 15.69 1.68
N ILE A 234 -0.65 16.08 1.86
CA ILE A 234 -1.23 17.31 1.32
C ILE A 234 -2.09 17.99 2.39
N GLU A 235 -2.03 19.34 2.44
CA GLU A 235 -2.94 20.15 3.25
C GLU A 235 -3.25 21.46 2.53
N MET A 236 -4.51 21.92 2.64
CA MET A 236 -5.02 23.15 1.99
C MET A 236 -5.89 23.95 2.94
N SER A 237 -5.82 25.28 2.82
CA SER A 237 -6.66 26.24 3.55
C SER A 237 -7.81 26.77 2.71
N PHE A 238 -8.88 27.25 3.37
CA PHE A 238 -10.05 27.89 2.76
C PHE A 238 -10.78 26.99 1.75
N ILE A 239 -10.93 25.72 2.11
CA ILE A 239 -11.49 24.67 1.26
C ILE A 239 -12.57 23.87 1.99
N ASP A 240 -13.33 23.11 1.22
CA ASP A 240 -14.19 22.05 1.71
C ASP A 240 -13.71 20.66 1.21
N GLN A 241 -14.52 19.63 1.46
CA GLN A 241 -14.22 18.26 1.05
C GLN A 241 -14.05 18.15 -0.47
N GLU A 242 -14.89 18.83 -1.24
CA GLU A 242 -14.92 18.71 -2.70
C GLU A 242 -13.62 19.17 -3.34
N ASP A 243 -13.00 20.20 -2.78
CA ASP A 243 -11.71 20.71 -3.27
C ASP A 243 -10.58 19.67 -3.11
N ILE A 244 -10.55 18.98 -1.96
CA ILE A 244 -9.56 17.92 -1.71
C ILE A 244 -9.80 16.71 -2.64
N LEU A 245 -11.07 16.27 -2.78
CA LEU A 245 -11.41 15.17 -3.67
C LEU A 245 -10.99 15.49 -5.11
N ALA A 246 -11.27 16.71 -5.59
CA ALA A 246 -10.90 17.13 -6.94
C ALA A 246 -9.36 17.13 -7.17
N VAL A 247 -8.57 17.61 -6.21
CA VAL A 247 -7.10 17.58 -6.30
C VAL A 247 -6.59 16.15 -6.30
N ALA A 248 -7.08 15.31 -5.42
CA ALA A 248 -6.67 13.91 -5.35
C ALA A 248 -7.02 13.14 -6.64
N GLU A 249 -8.21 13.39 -7.21
CA GLU A 249 -8.63 12.83 -8.50
C GLU A 249 -7.69 13.23 -9.65
N LYS A 250 -7.29 14.50 -9.72
CA LYS A 250 -6.29 14.96 -10.71
C LYS A 250 -4.96 14.23 -10.57
N ILE A 251 -4.48 14.05 -9.34
CA ILE A 251 -3.22 13.36 -9.05
C ILE A 251 -3.29 11.90 -9.52
N VAL A 252 -4.29 11.14 -9.06
CA VAL A 252 -4.39 9.71 -9.42
C VAL A 252 -4.65 9.52 -10.91
N ALA A 253 -5.49 10.36 -11.54
CA ALA A 253 -5.74 10.31 -12.97
C ALA A 253 -4.46 10.53 -13.79
N LYS A 254 -3.64 11.50 -13.40
CA LYS A 254 -2.36 11.78 -14.08
C LYS A 254 -1.36 10.66 -13.89
N ILE A 255 -1.27 10.10 -12.67
CA ILE A 255 -0.38 8.95 -12.37
C ILE A 255 -0.76 7.76 -13.26
N TRP A 256 -2.02 7.32 -13.28
CA TRP A 256 -2.45 6.16 -14.07
C TRP A 256 -2.28 6.39 -15.56
N LYS A 257 -2.59 7.60 -16.03
CA LYS A 257 -2.40 7.96 -17.44
C LYS A 257 -0.94 7.86 -17.88
N GLU A 258 -0.02 8.39 -17.10
CA GLU A 258 1.40 8.40 -17.48
C GLU A 258 2.13 7.08 -17.15
N ALA A 259 1.74 6.39 -16.07
CA ALA A 259 2.41 5.17 -15.66
C ALA A 259 2.02 3.96 -16.51
N VAL A 260 0.71 3.76 -16.73
CA VAL A 260 0.16 2.55 -17.39
C VAL A 260 -0.76 2.86 -18.58
N GLY A 261 -0.91 4.13 -18.98
CA GLY A 261 -1.72 4.52 -20.13
C GLY A 261 -3.23 4.49 -19.89
N TYR A 262 -3.68 4.23 -18.67
CA TYR A 262 -5.10 4.14 -18.34
C TYR A 262 -5.71 5.51 -18.03
N THR A 263 -6.86 5.80 -18.63
CA THR A 263 -7.63 7.03 -18.37
C THR A 263 -8.73 6.71 -17.37
N ILE A 264 -8.60 7.24 -16.15
CA ILE A 264 -9.61 7.08 -15.09
C ILE A 264 -10.83 7.93 -15.45
N PRO A 265 -12.05 7.36 -15.46
CA PRO A 265 -13.28 8.14 -15.55
C PRO A 265 -13.47 9.05 -14.32
N LEU A 266 -13.70 10.33 -14.54
CA LEU A 266 -13.94 11.31 -13.47
C LEU A 266 -15.31 11.97 -13.64
N PRO A 267 -15.97 12.40 -12.54
CA PRO A 267 -15.55 12.24 -11.13
C PRO A 267 -15.65 10.78 -10.68
N LEU A 268 -14.87 10.40 -9.66
CA LEU A 268 -14.96 9.07 -9.06
C LEU A 268 -16.31 8.88 -8.37
N GLN A 269 -16.81 7.65 -8.41
CA GLN A 269 -18.04 7.31 -7.66
C GLN A 269 -17.81 7.46 -6.15
N ARG A 270 -18.90 7.77 -5.44
CA ARG A 270 -18.90 7.91 -3.98
C ARG A 270 -19.80 6.86 -3.35
N MET A 271 -19.39 6.39 -2.20
CA MET A 271 -20.12 5.44 -1.38
C MET A 271 -19.98 5.88 0.08
N THR A 272 -21.05 5.82 0.85
CA THR A 272 -20.94 6.03 2.29
C THR A 272 -20.26 4.84 2.94
N PHE A 273 -19.60 5.07 4.08
CA PHE A 273 -19.05 3.99 4.90
C PHE A 273 -20.14 2.95 5.27
N ALA A 274 -21.32 3.42 5.61
CA ALA A 274 -22.45 2.56 5.95
C ALA A 274 -22.86 1.64 4.79
N ASP A 275 -22.92 2.18 3.56
CA ASP A 275 -23.21 1.38 2.36
C ASP A 275 -22.07 0.40 2.06
N ALA A 276 -20.81 0.83 2.17
CA ALA A 276 -19.65 -0.02 1.96
C ALA A 276 -19.66 -1.23 2.92
N MET A 277 -19.91 -0.98 4.19
CA MET A 277 -20.03 -2.04 5.20
C MET A 277 -21.24 -2.94 4.96
N THR A 278 -22.40 -2.38 4.66
CA THR A 278 -23.63 -3.16 4.47
C THR A 278 -23.59 -4.04 3.22
N ARG A 279 -23.09 -3.49 2.11
CA ARG A 279 -23.06 -4.18 0.81
C ARG A 279 -21.84 -5.08 0.61
N TYR A 280 -20.71 -4.73 1.22
CA TYR A 280 -19.43 -5.41 0.95
C TYR A 280 -18.72 -5.92 2.20
N GLY A 281 -19.17 -5.55 3.40
CA GLY A 281 -18.55 -5.93 4.66
C GLY A 281 -17.13 -5.39 4.84
N SER A 282 -16.84 -4.26 4.21
CA SER A 282 -15.52 -3.63 4.22
C SER A 282 -15.61 -2.14 3.94
N ASP A 283 -14.80 -1.34 4.63
CA ASP A 283 -14.56 0.08 4.40
C ASP A 283 -13.78 0.37 3.10
N LYS A 284 -13.19 -0.66 2.49
CA LYS A 284 -12.44 -0.62 1.24
C LYS A 284 -12.88 -1.72 0.28
N PRO A 285 -14.09 -1.63 -0.28
CA PRO A 285 -14.65 -2.68 -1.11
C PRO A 285 -13.92 -2.84 -2.44
N ASP A 286 -13.77 -4.10 -2.88
CA ASP A 286 -13.38 -4.41 -4.25
C ASP A 286 -14.62 -4.46 -5.14
N LEU A 287 -14.75 -3.50 -6.05
CA LEU A 287 -15.91 -3.35 -6.93
C LEU A 287 -15.72 -4.02 -8.29
N ARG A 288 -14.58 -4.69 -8.54
CA ARG A 288 -14.30 -5.36 -9.82
C ARG A 288 -15.27 -6.49 -10.14
N PHE A 289 -15.93 -7.05 -9.13
CA PHE A 289 -16.91 -8.13 -9.28
C PHE A 289 -18.13 -7.88 -8.39
N GLY A 290 -19.26 -8.50 -8.76
CA GLY A 290 -20.53 -8.40 -8.04
C GLY A 290 -20.57 -9.19 -6.72
N TYR A 291 -21.70 -9.82 -6.45
CA TYR A 291 -21.95 -10.65 -5.25
C TYR A 291 -21.90 -9.84 -3.95
N GLU A 292 -22.79 -8.87 -3.84
CA GLU A 292 -22.98 -8.08 -2.64
C GLU A 292 -23.53 -8.93 -1.49
N LEU A 293 -23.32 -8.47 -0.26
CA LEU A 293 -23.92 -9.06 0.91
C LEU A 293 -25.43 -8.77 0.95
N THR A 294 -26.21 -9.69 1.45
CA THR A 294 -27.67 -9.51 1.63
C THR A 294 -28.03 -9.73 3.08
N GLU A 295 -28.72 -8.77 3.69
CA GLU A 295 -29.23 -8.90 5.05
C GLU A 295 -30.45 -9.82 5.06
N GLN A 296 -30.46 -10.83 5.94
CA GLN A 296 -31.50 -11.84 6.11
C GLN A 296 -32.19 -11.78 7.48
N THR A 297 -31.87 -10.78 8.30
CA THR A 297 -32.37 -10.65 9.67
C THR A 297 -33.91 -10.68 9.71
N GLN A 298 -34.55 -9.88 8.85
CA GLN A 298 -36.01 -9.82 8.76
C GLN A 298 -36.61 -11.10 8.16
N TYR A 299 -35.92 -11.75 7.21
CA TYR A 299 -36.33 -13.02 6.62
C TYR A 299 -36.42 -14.11 7.67
N PHE A 300 -35.50 -14.17 8.61
CA PHE A 300 -35.44 -15.15 9.70
C PHE A 300 -36.07 -14.67 11.02
N ALA A 301 -36.88 -13.60 11.00
CA ALA A 301 -37.46 -13.03 12.22
C ALA A 301 -38.30 -14.04 13.05
N GLN A 302 -38.90 -15.05 12.39
CA GLN A 302 -39.72 -16.08 13.02
C GLN A 302 -39.06 -17.47 13.04
N THR A 303 -37.78 -17.56 12.76
CA THR A 303 -37.06 -18.82 12.66
C THR A 303 -36.99 -19.57 13.98
N THR A 304 -37.12 -20.89 13.91
CA THR A 304 -36.83 -21.76 15.05
C THR A 304 -35.37 -22.21 15.11
N PHE A 305 -34.60 -21.94 14.07
CA PHE A 305 -33.18 -22.28 14.00
C PHE A 305 -32.38 -21.37 14.90
N ARG A 306 -31.91 -21.89 16.02
CA ARG A 306 -31.25 -21.13 17.10
C ARG A 306 -30.06 -20.25 16.63
N VAL A 307 -29.33 -20.71 15.63
CA VAL A 307 -28.16 -19.95 15.11
C VAL A 307 -28.60 -18.65 14.47
N PHE A 308 -29.77 -18.61 13.82
CA PHE A 308 -30.31 -17.42 13.14
C PHE A 308 -31.23 -16.57 14.03
N GLN A 309 -31.47 -16.98 15.26
CA GLN A 309 -32.09 -16.15 16.31
C GLN A 309 -31.01 -15.17 16.86
N ALA A 310 -30.49 -14.30 16.01
CA ALA A 310 -29.39 -13.41 16.30
C ALA A 310 -29.78 -11.96 15.94
N PRO A 311 -29.10 -10.94 16.53
CA PRO A 311 -29.37 -9.54 16.22
C PRO A 311 -29.18 -9.20 14.74
N TYR A 312 -28.29 -9.93 14.06
CA TYR A 312 -28.03 -9.80 12.64
C TYR A 312 -27.81 -11.18 12.01
N VAL A 313 -28.40 -11.38 10.83
CA VAL A 313 -28.14 -12.50 9.92
C VAL A 313 -27.88 -11.94 8.53
N GLY A 314 -26.72 -12.23 7.96
CA GLY A 314 -26.38 -11.84 6.61
C GLY A 314 -25.97 -13.03 5.76
N SER A 315 -25.94 -12.86 4.45
CA SER A 315 -25.56 -13.89 3.49
C SER A 315 -24.73 -13.34 2.33
N VAL A 316 -23.98 -14.24 1.69
CA VAL A 316 -23.28 -14.01 0.41
C VAL A 316 -23.34 -15.27 -0.44
N VAL A 317 -23.50 -15.09 -1.76
CA VAL A 317 -23.66 -16.21 -2.71
C VAL A 317 -22.31 -16.59 -3.33
N MET A 318 -22.03 -17.88 -3.40
CA MET A 318 -20.91 -18.47 -4.14
C MET A 318 -21.47 -19.14 -5.40
N PRO A 319 -21.22 -18.62 -6.61
CA PRO A 319 -21.73 -19.20 -7.84
C PRO A 319 -21.12 -20.58 -8.07
N GLY A 320 -21.98 -21.52 -8.48
CA GLY A 320 -21.59 -22.92 -8.72
C GLY A 320 -21.16 -23.69 -7.46
N GLY A 321 -21.34 -23.12 -6.27
CA GLY A 321 -20.84 -23.66 -5.01
C GLY A 321 -21.53 -24.96 -4.57
N ALA A 322 -22.73 -25.27 -5.08
CA ALA A 322 -23.42 -26.54 -4.77
C ALA A 322 -22.68 -27.77 -5.32
N ALA A 323 -21.90 -27.61 -6.38
CA ALA A 323 -21.07 -28.68 -6.94
C ALA A 323 -19.75 -28.89 -6.20
N SER A 324 -19.41 -28.05 -5.22
CA SER A 324 -18.17 -28.15 -4.46
C SER A 324 -18.10 -29.45 -3.66
N PRO A 325 -16.97 -30.17 -3.72
CA PRO A 325 -16.77 -31.36 -2.89
C PRO A 325 -16.89 -31.04 -1.41
N ARG A 326 -17.42 -31.98 -0.62
CA ARG A 326 -17.57 -31.80 0.84
C ARG A 326 -16.30 -31.34 1.53
N ARG A 327 -15.14 -31.83 1.09
CA ARG A 327 -13.83 -31.42 1.63
C ARG A 327 -13.59 -29.92 1.47
N GLU A 328 -14.01 -29.31 0.36
CA GLU A 328 -13.87 -27.87 0.15
C GLU A 328 -14.83 -27.08 1.02
N LEU A 329 -16.06 -27.57 1.22
CA LEU A 329 -17.02 -26.95 2.13
C LEU A 329 -16.55 -27.05 3.59
N ASP A 330 -15.93 -28.16 3.98
CA ASP A 330 -15.31 -28.31 5.30
C ASP A 330 -14.12 -27.33 5.47
N ALA A 331 -13.31 -27.12 4.41
CA ALA A 331 -12.23 -26.15 4.42
C ALA A 331 -12.70 -24.70 4.62
N TRP A 332 -13.91 -24.34 4.20
CA TRP A 332 -14.52 -23.04 4.51
C TRP A 332 -14.77 -22.85 6.01
N GLN A 333 -15.14 -23.93 6.73
CA GLN A 333 -15.31 -23.88 8.19
C GLN A 333 -13.98 -23.57 8.89
N ASP A 334 -12.91 -24.27 8.48
CA ASP A 334 -11.58 -24.06 9.06
C ASP A 334 -11.03 -22.68 8.72
N TRP A 335 -11.27 -22.21 7.50
CA TRP A 335 -10.91 -20.86 7.05
C TRP A 335 -11.61 -19.78 7.89
N ALA A 336 -12.90 -19.94 8.22
CA ALA A 336 -13.65 -19.01 9.05
C ALA A 336 -13.17 -19.04 10.51
N LYS A 337 -12.94 -20.25 11.06
CA LYS A 337 -12.41 -20.43 12.44
C LYS A 337 -11.03 -19.78 12.61
N ALA A 338 -10.15 -19.90 11.63
CA ALA A 338 -8.83 -19.26 11.64
C ALA A 338 -8.93 -17.72 11.70
N ARG A 339 -10.10 -17.15 11.39
CA ARG A 339 -10.42 -15.71 11.49
C ARG A 339 -11.23 -15.35 12.73
N GLY A 340 -11.32 -16.25 13.71
CA GLY A 340 -12.01 -16.00 14.98
C GLY A 340 -13.52 -16.26 14.95
N ALA A 341 -14.08 -16.71 13.82
CA ALA A 341 -15.49 -17.05 13.75
C ALA A 341 -15.77 -18.42 14.39
N LYS A 342 -16.97 -18.61 14.95
CA LYS A 342 -17.40 -19.91 15.50
C LYS A 342 -17.64 -20.95 14.40
N GLY A 343 -17.85 -20.51 13.17
CA GLY A 343 -18.12 -21.32 11.99
C GLY A 343 -18.70 -20.46 10.87
N LEU A 344 -18.94 -21.08 9.73
CA LEU A 344 -19.57 -20.46 8.57
C LEU A 344 -20.74 -21.35 8.13
N ALA A 345 -21.98 -20.92 8.40
CA ALA A 345 -23.18 -21.65 8.02
C ALA A 345 -23.39 -21.60 6.51
N TYR A 346 -23.90 -22.67 5.89
CA TYR A 346 -24.17 -22.65 4.47
C TYR A 346 -25.37 -23.50 4.06
N ILE A 347 -25.96 -23.14 2.92
CA ILE A 347 -26.99 -23.88 2.18
C ILE A 347 -26.45 -24.11 0.75
N LEU A 348 -26.75 -25.28 0.19
CA LEU A 348 -26.55 -25.60 -1.21
C LEU A 348 -27.89 -25.55 -1.93
N VAL A 349 -27.96 -24.86 -3.06
CA VAL A 349 -29.13 -24.84 -3.93
C VAL A 349 -28.85 -25.84 -5.07
N ASN A 350 -29.36 -27.07 -4.91
CA ASN A 350 -29.12 -28.15 -5.87
C ASN A 350 -29.72 -27.85 -7.26
N GLU A 351 -29.27 -28.55 -8.29
CA GLU A 351 -29.77 -28.42 -9.67
C GLU A 351 -31.27 -28.68 -9.81
N ASP A 352 -31.86 -29.55 -8.97
CA ASP A 352 -33.28 -29.85 -8.93
C ASP A 352 -34.11 -28.84 -8.09
N GLY A 353 -33.43 -27.76 -7.58
CA GLY A 353 -34.05 -26.75 -6.73
C GLY A 353 -34.20 -27.15 -5.27
N THR A 354 -33.81 -28.37 -4.89
CA THR A 354 -33.83 -28.78 -3.47
C THR A 354 -32.66 -28.12 -2.71
N LEU A 355 -32.83 -27.96 -1.39
CA LEU A 355 -31.80 -27.40 -0.53
C LEU A 355 -30.98 -28.51 0.15
N GLY A 356 -29.66 -28.37 0.07
CA GLY A 356 -28.65 -29.20 0.74
C GLY A 356 -27.89 -28.46 1.84
N GLY A 357 -27.02 -29.18 2.54
CA GLY A 357 -26.13 -28.61 3.54
C GLY A 357 -26.70 -28.64 4.97
N PRO A 358 -25.87 -28.23 5.96
CA PRO A 358 -26.22 -28.38 7.38
C PRO A 358 -27.38 -27.48 7.84
N VAL A 359 -27.53 -26.30 7.22
CA VAL A 359 -28.59 -25.34 7.57
C VAL A 359 -29.96 -25.79 7.04
N ALA A 360 -30.02 -26.34 5.84
CA ALA A 360 -31.25 -26.70 5.15
C ALA A 360 -32.20 -27.58 6.00
N LYS A 361 -31.65 -28.48 6.82
CA LYS A 361 -32.39 -29.39 7.70
C LYS A 361 -33.11 -28.71 8.88
N ASN A 362 -32.74 -27.46 9.16
CA ASN A 362 -33.26 -26.71 10.31
C ASN A 362 -34.24 -25.60 9.90
N LEU A 363 -34.50 -25.46 8.61
CA LEU A 363 -35.42 -24.46 8.07
C LEU A 363 -36.83 -25.00 8.03
N SER A 364 -37.82 -24.15 8.28
CA SER A 364 -39.23 -24.42 8.00
C SER A 364 -39.48 -24.57 6.49
N GLU A 365 -40.62 -25.12 6.09
CA GLU A 365 -40.99 -25.22 4.67
C GLU A 365 -41.06 -23.86 4.00
N GLN A 366 -41.57 -22.83 4.69
CA GLN A 366 -41.65 -21.47 4.18
C GLN A 366 -40.24 -20.85 3.98
N GLU A 367 -39.34 -21.01 4.94
CA GLU A 367 -37.95 -20.54 4.83
C GLU A 367 -37.22 -21.29 3.73
N SER A 368 -37.43 -22.61 3.61
CA SER A 368 -36.79 -23.41 2.56
C SER A 368 -37.26 -23.00 1.17
N ALA A 369 -38.51 -22.67 0.99
CA ALA A 369 -39.08 -22.29 -0.31
C ALA A 369 -38.60 -20.93 -0.80
N GLY A 370 -38.21 -19.99 0.08
CA GLY A 370 -37.89 -18.60 -0.30
C GLY A 370 -36.45 -18.19 -0.17
N ILE A 371 -35.60 -18.92 0.53
CA ILE A 371 -34.26 -18.46 0.90
C ILE A 371 -33.33 -18.23 -0.31
N ALA A 372 -33.44 -19.08 -1.33
CA ALA A 372 -32.63 -18.88 -2.55
C ALA A 372 -32.94 -17.54 -3.21
N ALA A 373 -34.22 -17.22 -3.38
CA ALA A 373 -34.65 -15.94 -3.94
C ALA A 373 -34.26 -14.74 -3.03
N ALA A 374 -34.48 -14.88 -1.72
CA ALA A 374 -34.13 -13.85 -0.74
C ALA A 374 -32.62 -13.54 -0.72
N ALA A 375 -31.76 -14.52 -0.94
CA ALA A 375 -30.31 -14.36 -1.03
C ALA A 375 -29.82 -13.99 -2.44
N GLY A 376 -30.69 -14.02 -3.46
CA GLY A 376 -30.31 -13.82 -4.87
C GLY A 376 -29.52 -14.99 -5.47
N ALA A 377 -29.66 -16.19 -4.90
CA ALA A 377 -28.99 -17.40 -5.38
C ALA A 377 -29.80 -18.11 -6.46
N LYS A 378 -29.10 -18.81 -7.34
CA LYS A 378 -29.66 -19.65 -8.42
C LYS A 378 -29.40 -21.12 -8.11
N THR A 379 -30.04 -22.02 -8.85
CA THR A 379 -29.68 -23.44 -8.85
C THR A 379 -28.21 -23.63 -9.18
N GLY A 380 -27.55 -24.53 -8.47
CA GLY A 380 -26.10 -24.74 -8.56
C GLY A 380 -25.27 -23.88 -7.59
N ASP A 381 -25.82 -22.87 -6.93
CA ASP A 381 -25.08 -21.97 -6.04
C ASP A 381 -25.01 -22.48 -4.59
N ALA A 382 -24.03 -21.98 -3.83
CA ALA A 382 -24.02 -22.07 -2.37
C ALA A 382 -24.27 -20.70 -1.76
N ILE A 383 -24.99 -20.66 -0.62
CA ILE A 383 -25.23 -19.45 0.16
C ILE A 383 -24.48 -19.61 1.47
N PHE A 384 -23.56 -18.71 1.76
CA PHE A 384 -22.88 -18.65 3.06
C PHE A 384 -23.56 -17.62 3.95
N PHE A 385 -23.63 -17.91 5.25
CA PHE A 385 -24.28 -17.05 6.26
C PHE A 385 -23.33 -16.76 7.41
N ALA A 386 -23.44 -15.54 7.93
CA ALA A 386 -22.94 -15.18 9.25
C ALA A 386 -24.07 -14.60 10.09
N ALA A 387 -24.10 -14.99 11.37
CA ALA A 387 -25.12 -14.56 12.31
C ALA A 387 -24.49 -14.23 13.66
N GLY A 388 -24.92 -13.11 14.29
CA GLY A 388 -24.39 -12.65 15.56
C GLY A 388 -24.39 -11.15 15.71
N GLU A 389 -23.30 -10.59 16.26
CA GLU A 389 -23.08 -9.16 16.30
C GLU A 389 -22.90 -8.63 14.86
N ARG A 390 -23.48 -7.45 14.54
CA ARG A 390 -23.60 -6.93 13.18
C ARG A 390 -22.23 -6.68 12.53
N SER A 391 -21.33 -5.98 13.23
CA SER A 391 -20.02 -5.59 12.69
C SER A 391 -19.14 -6.81 12.41
N ALA A 392 -19.06 -7.73 13.36
CA ALA A 392 -18.31 -8.98 13.21
C ALA A 392 -18.86 -9.87 12.07
N SER A 393 -20.18 -9.93 11.93
CA SER A 393 -20.83 -10.72 10.87
C SER A 393 -20.60 -10.11 9.49
N LEU A 394 -20.70 -8.80 9.35
CA LEU A 394 -20.40 -8.09 8.10
C LEU A 394 -18.93 -8.27 7.71
N SER A 395 -18.00 -8.09 8.64
CA SER A 395 -16.56 -8.26 8.38
C SER A 395 -16.21 -9.67 7.93
N LEU A 396 -16.83 -10.70 8.56
CA LEU A 396 -16.66 -12.09 8.14
C LEU A 396 -17.20 -12.32 6.73
N LEU A 397 -18.41 -11.86 6.43
CA LEU A 397 -19.02 -12.01 5.10
C LEU A 397 -18.26 -11.25 4.03
N GLY A 398 -17.73 -10.07 4.32
CA GLY A 398 -16.85 -9.32 3.43
C GLY A 398 -15.59 -10.11 3.08
N ALA A 399 -14.96 -10.73 4.07
CA ALA A 399 -13.82 -11.62 3.85
C ALA A 399 -14.20 -12.87 3.03
N VAL A 400 -15.36 -13.48 3.31
CA VAL A 400 -15.91 -14.61 2.53
C VAL A 400 -16.15 -14.20 1.08
N ARG A 401 -16.73 -13.02 0.84
CA ARG A 401 -16.96 -12.48 -0.50
C ARG A 401 -15.66 -12.39 -1.31
N LEU A 402 -14.60 -11.83 -0.73
CA LEU A 402 -13.30 -11.72 -1.38
C LEU A 402 -12.68 -13.11 -1.67
N GLU A 403 -12.83 -14.05 -0.74
CA GLU A 403 -12.34 -15.41 -0.92
C GLU A 403 -13.12 -16.16 -2.02
N ILE A 404 -14.45 -15.96 -2.12
CA ILE A 404 -15.28 -16.43 -3.23
C ILE A 404 -14.76 -15.86 -4.54
N GLY A 405 -14.53 -14.53 -4.60
CA GLY A 405 -13.99 -13.86 -5.77
C GLY A 405 -12.70 -14.48 -6.28
N LYS A 406 -11.80 -14.85 -5.38
CA LYS A 406 -10.53 -15.54 -5.69
C LYS A 406 -10.74 -16.98 -6.15
N ARG A 407 -11.44 -17.81 -5.37
CA ARG A 407 -11.64 -19.24 -5.67
C ARG A 407 -12.44 -19.48 -6.94
N CYS A 408 -13.43 -18.64 -7.20
CA CYS A 408 -14.25 -18.71 -8.41
C CYS A 408 -13.67 -17.91 -9.59
N ASN A 409 -12.47 -17.34 -9.47
CA ASN A 409 -11.81 -16.54 -10.50
C ASN A 409 -12.70 -15.40 -11.07
N LEU A 410 -13.42 -14.70 -10.18
CA LEU A 410 -14.37 -13.64 -10.54
C LEU A 410 -13.72 -12.26 -10.61
N ILE A 411 -12.48 -12.11 -10.12
CA ILE A 411 -11.80 -10.82 -9.99
C ILE A 411 -10.94 -10.58 -11.24
N PRO A 412 -11.35 -9.69 -12.17
CA PRO A 412 -10.54 -9.37 -13.34
C PRO A 412 -9.26 -8.63 -12.93
N ALA A 413 -8.12 -9.06 -13.49
CA ALA A 413 -6.80 -8.52 -13.15
C ALA A 413 -6.53 -7.15 -13.77
N ASP A 414 -7.14 -6.86 -14.92
CA ASP A 414 -6.90 -5.67 -15.77
C ASP A 414 -7.90 -4.52 -15.53
N LYS A 415 -8.75 -4.65 -14.52
CA LYS A 415 -9.80 -3.67 -14.21
C LYS A 415 -9.38 -2.78 -13.05
N TRP A 416 -9.59 -1.46 -13.20
CA TRP A 416 -9.33 -0.44 -12.19
C TRP A 416 -10.66 0.20 -11.73
N GLU A 417 -11.11 -0.12 -10.52
CA GLU A 417 -12.33 0.41 -9.92
C GLU A 417 -11.98 1.31 -8.74
N PHE A 418 -11.99 2.60 -9.02
CA PHE A 418 -11.78 3.65 -8.01
C PHE A 418 -13.09 4.08 -7.39
N LEU A 419 -13.06 4.39 -6.09
CA LEU A 419 -14.18 5.03 -5.41
C LEU A 419 -13.69 5.86 -4.22
N TRP A 420 -14.54 6.79 -3.82
CA TRP A 420 -14.45 7.45 -2.53
C TRP A 420 -15.35 6.74 -1.53
N VAL A 421 -14.82 6.42 -0.35
CA VAL A 421 -15.61 6.06 0.82
C VAL A 421 -15.66 7.28 1.73
N VAL A 422 -16.87 7.73 2.05
CA VAL A 422 -17.12 8.96 2.81
C VAL A 422 -18.04 8.68 3.99
N ASP A 423 -18.18 9.66 4.88
CA ASP A 423 -19.14 9.60 5.99
C ASP A 423 -18.86 8.44 6.96
N ALA A 424 -17.58 8.25 7.28
CA ALA A 424 -17.17 7.28 8.28
C ALA A 424 -17.64 7.70 9.68
N PRO A 425 -17.85 6.75 10.63
CA PRO A 425 -18.06 7.09 12.03
C PRO A 425 -16.92 7.97 12.57
N MET A 426 -17.25 8.96 13.37
CA MET A 426 -16.24 9.83 13.99
C MET A 426 -15.53 9.13 15.15
N PHE A 427 -16.26 8.31 15.88
CA PHE A 427 -15.77 7.58 17.05
C PHE A 427 -16.17 6.11 16.98
N GLU A 428 -15.37 5.28 17.63
CA GLU A 428 -15.69 3.88 17.88
C GLU A 428 -15.55 3.55 19.38
N PRO A 429 -16.36 2.60 19.89
CA PRO A 429 -16.28 2.21 21.30
C PRO A 429 -14.97 1.46 21.56
N THR A 430 -14.38 1.71 22.73
CA THR A 430 -13.23 0.94 23.23
C THR A 430 -13.71 -0.22 24.13
N ASP A 431 -12.85 -1.23 24.32
CA ASP A 431 -13.13 -2.37 25.23
C ASP A 431 -13.43 -1.94 26.67
N ASN A 432 -12.95 -0.77 27.09
CA ASN A 432 -13.15 -0.20 28.43
C ASN A 432 -14.44 0.63 28.55
N GLY A 433 -15.30 0.65 27.53
CA GLY A 433 -16.56 1.38 27.50
C GLY A 433 -16.43 2.89 27.23
N GLY A 434 -15.24 3.36 26.83
CA GLY A 434 -14.98 4.71 26.36
C GLY A 434 -15.10 4.82 24.83
N TRP A 435 -14.59 5.94 24.29
CA TRP A 435 -14.57 6.22 22.86
C TRP A 435 -13.14 6.50 22.38
N THR A 436 -12.84 6.14 21.14
CA THR A 436 -11.63 6.57 20.44
C THR A 436 -12.00 7.15 19.08
N ALA A 437 -11.18 8.05 18.55
CA ALA A 437 -11.39 8.58 17.21
C ALA A 437 -11.05 7.53 16.15
N VAL A 438 -11.90 7.35 15.14
CA VAL A 438 -11.68 6.37 14.06
C VAL A 438 -10.49 6.77 13.19
N HIS A 439 -10.33 8.06 12.89
CA HIS A 439 -9.18 8.57 12.13
C HIS A 439 -8.12 9.14 13.09
N HIS A 440 -8.22 10.41 13.42
CA HIS A 440 -7.35 11.09 14.39
C HIS A 440 -8.10 12.22 15.12
N PRO A 441 -7.65 12.68 16.28
CA PRO A 441 -8.39 13.64 17.11
C PRO A 441 -8.63 15.03 16.50
N PHE A 442 -7.98 15.32 15.37
CA PHE A 442 -8.11 16.60 14.65
C PHE A 442 -9.10 16.54 13.47
N THR A 443 -9.74 15.39 13.26
CA THR A 443 -10.79 15.22 12.24
C THR A 443 -12.06 15.93 12.69
N GLY A 444 -12.59 16.80 11.82
CA GLY A 444 -13.83 17.51 12.07
C GLY A 444 -15.06 16.61 11.99
N PRO A 445 -16.09 16.86 12.81
CA PRO A 445 -17.42 16.31 12.58
C PRO A 445 -18.01 16.87 11.29
N LYS A 446 -18.88 16.12 10.62
CA LYS A 446 -19.74 16.71 9.58
C LYS A 446 -20.58 17.86 10.19
N PRO A 447 -20.87 18.92 9.42
CA PRO A 447 -21.50 20.14 9.97
C PRO A 447 -22.79 19.88 10.75
N GLU A 448 -23.61 18.91 10.33
CA GLU A 448 -24.86 18.52 11.00
C GLU A 448 -24.65 17.92 12.38
N PHE A 449 -23.48 17.32 12.65
CA PHE A 449 -23.14 16.71 13.94
C PHE A 449 -22.33 17.64 14.85
N ALA A 450 -21.87 18.79 14.39
CA ALA A 450 -20.97 19.68 15.14
C ALA A 450 -21.49 20.09 16.53
N LYS A 451 -22.83 20.12 16.73
CA LYS A 451 -23.46 20.46 18.02
C LYS A 451 -23.94 19.26 18.84
N THR A 452 -23.89 18.05 18.29
CA THR A 452 -24.52 16.86 18.88
C THR A 452 -23.53 15.74 19.19
N PHE A 453 -22.38 15.66 18.50
CA PHE A 453 -21.43 14.57 18.61
C PHE A 453 -20.96 14.30 20.05
N ALA A 454 -20.79 15.33 20.87
CA ALA A 454 -20.35 15.19 22.25
C ALA A 454 -21.43 14.54 23.16
N LYS A 455 -22.71 14.64 22.77
CA LYS A 455 -23.82 14.03 23.52
C LYS A 455 -24.17 12.63 23.01
N ASP A 456 -23.96 12.40 21.72
CA ASP A 456 -24.22 11.14 21.05
C ASP A 456 -23.04 10.79 20.10
N PRO A 457 -21.90 10.33 20.66
CA PRO A 457 -20.74 9.96 19.85
C PRO A 457 -21.01 8.78 18.89
N ALA A 458 -21.95 7.90 19.23
CA ALA A 458 -22.27 6.73 18.43
C ALA A 458 -22.84 7.05 17.05
N SER A 459 -23.61 8.13 16.93
CA SER A 459 -24.24 8.56 15.67
C SER A 459 -23.41 9.59 14.89
N ALA A 460 -22.32 10.11 15.47
CA ALA A 460 -21.53 11.16 14.88
C ALA A 460 -20.73 10.67 13.66
N LEU A 461 -20.83 11.38 12.55
CA LEU A 461 -20.05 11.13 11.34
C LEU A 461 -18.91 12.11 11.21
N ALA A 462 -17.74 11.59 10.83
CA ALA A 462 -16.55 12.36 10.52
C ALA A 462 -16.66 13.02 9.14
N TYR A 463 -16.09 14.21 9.01
CA TYR A 463 -15.91 14.86 7.71
C TYR A 463 -14.61 14.33 7.08
N ALA A 464 -14.60 13.00 6.87
CA ALA A 464 -13.46 12.21 6.41
C ALA A 464 -13.81 11.48 5.10
N TYR A 465 -12.77 11.13 4.36
CA TYR A 465 -12.85 10.52 3.03
C TYR A 465 -11.61 9.67 2.77
N ASP A 466 -11.85 8.47 2.20
CA ASP A 466 -10.79 7.56 1.78
C ASP A 466 -10.94 7.24 0.29
N ILE A 467 -9.82 7.30 -0.44
CA ILE A 467 -9.78 6.84 -1.83
C ILE A 467 -9.39 5.38 -1.85
N VAL A 468 -10.23 4.58 -2.48
CA VAL A 468 -10.09 3.12 -2.54
C VAL A 468 -9.94 2.68 -3.99
N LEU A 469 -9.06 1.72 -4.23
CA LEU A 469 -8.86 1.06 -5.52
C LEU A 469 -8.79 -0.44 -5.32
N ASN A 470 -9.70 -1.19 -5.98
CA ASN A 470 -9.62 -2.65 -6.04
C ASN A 470 -9.48 -3.33 -4.66
N GLY A 471 -10.19 -2.85 -3.65
CA GLY A 471 -10.11 -3.40 -2.30
C GLY A 471 -8.94 -2.90 -1.45
N THR A 472 -8.21 -1.89 -1.94
CA THR A 472 -7.08 -1.28 -1.26
C THR A 472 -7.31 0.21 -1.04
N GLU A 473 -7.20 0.68 0.18
CA GLU A 473 -7.14 2.09 0.51
C GLU A 473 -5.82 2.68 -0.01
N LEU A 474 -5.90 3.59 -0.97
CA LEU A 474 -4.73 4.33 -1.47
C LEU A 474 -4.31 5.43 -0.52
N GLY A 475 -5.26 6.01 0.17
CA GLY A 475 -5.05 7.08 1.12
C GLY A 475 -6.34 7.61 1.68
N GLY A 476 -6.21 8.41 2.72
CA GLY A 476 -7.34 9.01 3.42
C GLY A 476 -7.04 10.40 3.94
N GLY A 477 -8.08 11.12 4.25
CA GLY A 477 -8.00 12.46 4.75
C GLY A 477 -9.28 12.95 5.41
N SER A 478 -9.26 14.19 5.87
CA SER A 478 -10.43 14.82 6.48
C SER A 478 -10.37 16.35 6.40
N ILE A 479 -11.50 16.99 6.59
CA ILE A 479 -11.57 18.39 7.00
C ILE A 479 -11.19 18.44 8.48
N ARG A 480 -10.34 19.40 8.86
CA ARG A 480 -9.79 19.50 10.21
C ARG A 480 -10.65 20.38 11.10
N ILE A 481 -10.56 20.11 12.40
CA ILE A 481 -11.11 21.02 13.40
C ILE A 481 -10.23 22.27 13.46
N HIS A 482 -10.83 23.43 13.31
CA HIS A 482 -10.19 24.74 13.52
C HIS A 482 -10.90 25.55 14.62
N ASP A 483 -12.06 25.07 15.09
CA ASP A 483 -12.78 25.62 16.23
C ASP A 483 -12.26 25.01 17.54
N ARG A 484 -11.84 25.86 18.49
CA ARG A 484 -11.24 25.44 19.75
C ARG A 484 -12.21 24.69 20.66
N GLN A 485 -13.50 25.08 20.64
CA GLN A 485 -14.48 24.42 21.50
C GLN A 485 -14.79 23.02 20.97
N ILE A 486 -14.94 22.88 19.66
CA ILE A 486 -15.12 21.56 19.02
C ILE A 486 -13.91 20.66 19.31
N GLN A 487 -12.67 21.21 19.23
CA GLN A 487 -11.47 20.43 19.53
C GLN A 487 -11.43 19.95 20.99
N LYS A 488 -11.81 20.84 21.93
CA LYS A 488 -11.91 20.47 23.34
C LYS A 488 -12.97 19.38 23.57
N ASP A 489 -14.13 19.52 22.94
CA ASP A 489 -15.22 18.55 23.08
C ASP A 489 -14.80 17.17 22.52
N VAL A 490 -14.06 17.12 21.40
CA VAL A 490 -13.49 15.86 20.88
C VAL A 490 -12.53 15.23 21.87
N PHE A 491 -11.61 16.01 22.45
CA PHE A 491 -10.69 15.47 23.48
C PHE A 491 -11.44 14.90 24.68
N ASN A 492 -12.47 15.58 25.13
CA ASN A 492 -13.33 15.10 26.24
C ASN A 492 -14.00 13.77 25.90
N VAL A 493 -14.55 13.63 24.67
CA VAL A 493 -15.20 12.38 24.22
C VAL A 493 -14.22 11.20 24.23
N ILE A 494 -12.99 11.41 23.77
CA ILE A 494 -11.96 10.35 23.77
C ILE A 494 -11.22 10.20 25.10
N GLY A 495 -11.68 10.90 26.16
CA GLY A 495 -11.15 10.76 27.51
C GLY A 495 -9.79 11.43 27.77
N LEU A 496 -9.38 12.40 26.93
CA LEU A 496 -8.19 13.20 27.18
C LEU A 496 -8.51 14.38 28.10
N SER A 497 -7.80 14.49 29.23
CA SER A 497 -7.90 15.66 30.09
C SER A 497 -7.28 16.91 29.45
N ASP A 498 -7.65 18.11 29.94
CA ASP A 498 -7.09 19.38 29.47
C ASP A 498 -5.54 19.40 29.67
N GLU A 499 -5.02 18.85 30.77
CA GLU A 499 -3.59 18.74 31.06
C GLU A 499 -2.88 17.80 30.09
N GLU A 500 -3.49 16.66 29.78
CA GLU A 500 -2.93 15.70 28.81
C GLU A 500 -2.95 16.27 27.39
N ALA A 501 -4.04 16.91 26.98
CA ALA A 501 -4.16 17.58 25.69
C ALA A 501 -3.12 18.69 25.55
N GLN A 502 -2.95 19.52 26.58
CA GLN A 502 -1.92 20.57 26.61
C GLN A 502 -0.51 19.97 26.59
N SER A 503 -0.28 18.89 27.34
CA SER A 503 1.00 18.20 27.36
C SER A 503 1.37 17.61 26.00
N LYS A 504 0.44 17.02 25.26
CA LYS A 504 0.69 16.33 23.99
C LYS A 504 0.65 17.27 22.78
N PHE A 505 -0.33 18.17 22.73
CA PHE A 505 -0.68 18.99 21.56
C PHE A 505 -0.64 20.50 21.85
N GLY A 506 -0.12 20.93 22.99
CA GLY A 506 -0.16 22.34 23.44
C GLY A 506 0.34 23.33 22.42
N PHE A 507 1.38 22.99 21.66
CA PHE A 507 1.93 23.87 20.63
C PHE A 507 0.96 24.09 19.43
N LEU A 508 0.15 23.09 19.08
CA LEU A 508 -0.89 23.24 18.04
C LEU A 508 -2.09 24.01 18.61
N LEU A 509 -2.51 23.67 19.85
CA LEU A 509 -3.61 24.38 20.52
C LEU A 509 -3.27 25.86 20.74
N GLU A 510 -2.00 26.18 21.03
CA GLU A 510 -1.51 27.56 21.12
C GLU A 510 -1.58 28.26 19.75
N ALA A 511 -1.13 27.61 18.69
CA ALA A 511 -1.23 28.16 17.33
C ALA A 511 -2.68 28.49 16.93
N PHE A 512 -3.65 27.71 17.38
CA PHE A 512 -5.07 27.94 17.11
C PHE A 512 -5.65 29.18 17.81
N ASN A 513 -4.89 29.84 18.70
CA ASN A 513 -5.25 31.16 19.20
C ASN A 513 -5.07 32.28 18.18
N TYR A 514 -4.34 32.01 17.08
CA TYR A 514 -3.92 33.02 16.12
C TYR A 514 -4.66 32.90 14.78
N GLY A 515 -5.96 32.57 14.82
CA GLY A 515 -6.84 32.59 13.66
C GLY A 515 -6.57 31.49 12.64
N PRO A 516 -6.66 30.21 12.99
CA PRO A 516 -6.50 29.12 12.03
C PRO A 516 -7.57 29.21 10.95
N PRO A 517 -7.20 29.07 9.66
CA PRO A 517 -8.19 29.00 8.59
C PRO A 517 -8.95 27.67 8.63
N PRO A 518 -10.14 27.56 8.06
CA PRO A 518 -10.70 26.26 7.68
C PRO A 518 -9.70 25.53 6.77
N HIS A 519 -9.38 24.29 7.06
CA HIS A 519 -8.39 23.53 6.30
C HIS A 519 -8.68 22.03 6.30
N GLY A 520 -8.09 21.34 5.37
CA GLY A 520 -8.19 19.90 5.22
C GLY A 520 -7.09 19.35 4.35
N GLY A 521 -6.97 18.05 4.32
CA GLY A 521 -5.91 17.41 3.56
C GLY A 521 -6.10 15.91 3.39
N ILE A 522 -5.19 15.31 2.65
CA ILE A 522 -5.15 13.88 2.36
C ILE A 522 -3.71 13.40 2.33
N ALA A 523 -3.50 12.14 2.72
CA ALA A 523 -2.24 11.45 2.54
C ALA A 523 -2.44 10.21 1.66
N LEU A 524 -1.67 10.10 0.58
CA LEU A 524 -1.66 8.93 -0.31
C LEU A 524 -0.43 8.08 -0.04
N GLY A 525 -0.62 6.78 0.19
CA GLY A 525 0.48 5.82 0.38
C GLY A 525 1.22 5.57 -0.92
N LEU A 526 2.36 6.23 -1.14
CA LEU A 526 3.13 6.12 -2.39
C LEU A 526 3.58 4.68 -2.66
N ASP A 527 3.94 3.94 -1.63
CA ASP A 527 4.35 2.53 -1.74
C ASP A 527 3.18 1.66 -2.25
N ARG A 528 1.96 1.87 -1.74
CA ARG A 528 0.74 1.17 -2.21
C ARG A 528 0.39 1.51 -3.65
N VAL A 529 0.43 2.80 -4.00
CA VAL A 529 0.21 3.26 -5.38
C VAL A 529 1.17 2.56 -6.34
N CYS A 530 2.46 2.52 -6.00
CA CYS A 530 3.47 1.86 -6.83
C CYS A 530 3.27 0.34 -6.89
N ALA A 531 2.93 -0.32 -5.78
CA ALA A 531 2.68 -1.76 -5.75
C ALA A 531 1.51 -2.15 -6.66
N LEU A 532 0.40 -1.40 -6.61
CA LEU A 532 -0.75 -1.64 -7.50
C LEU A 532 -0.39 -1.44 -8.97
N LEU A 533 0.31 -0.37 -9.32
CA LEU A 533 0.75 -0.08 -10.69
C LEU A 533 1.69 -1.14 -11.27
N THR A 534 2.48 -1.80 -10.42
CA THR A 534 3.41 -2.88 -10.81
C THR A 534 2.82 -4.28 -10.72
N GLY A 535 1.57 -4.42 -10.22
CA GLY A 535 0.95 -5.70 -9.93
C GLY A 535 1.70 -6.51 -8.87
N SER A 536 2.34 -5.83 -7.91
CA SER A 536 3.12 -6.47 -6.85
C SER A 536 2.23 -6.79 -5.65
N ASP A 537 2.38 -7.99 -5.09
CA ASP A 537 1.61 -8.45 -3.92
C ASP A 537 2.10 -7.83 -2.59
N SER A 538 3.26 -7.19 -2.60
CA SER A 538 3.86 -6.56 -1.43
C SER A 538 4.53 -5.23 -1.76
N ILE A 539 4.36 -4.24 -0.87
CA ILE A 539 5.05 -2.95 -1.00
C ILE A 539 6.58 -3.08 -0.92
N ARG A 540 7.11 -4.18 -0.39
CA ARG A 540 8.55 -4.47 -0.36
C ARG A 540 9.17 -4.53 -1.76
N GLU A 541 8.40 -4.92 -2.77
CA GLU A 541 8.89 -4.99 -4.16
C GLU A 541 9.12 -3.61 -4.80
N VAL A 542 8.52 -2.56 -4.26
CA VAL A 542 8.62 -1.19 -4.78
C VAL A 542 9.45 -0.26 -3.87
N ILE A 543 10.04 -0.79 -2.81
CA ILE A 543 10.96 -0.11 -1.90
C ILE A 543 12.38 -0.59 -2.18
N ALA A 544 13.34 0.32 -2.28
CA ALA A 544 14.73 -0.03 -2.63
C ALA A 544 15.36 -1.00 -1.63
N PHE A 545 15.28 -0.70 -0.33
CA PHE A 545 15.82 -1.50 0.76
C PHE A 545 14.76 -1.68 1.87
N PRO A 546 13.77 -2.58 1.67
CA PRO A 546 12.72 -2.80 2.65
C PRO A 546 13.21 -3.67 3.80
N LYS A 547 12.47 -3.68 4.91
CA LYS A 547 12.63 -4.64 6.00
C LYS A 547 11.87 -5.94 5.69
N THR A 548 12.32 -7.05 6.27
CA THR A 548 11.61 -8.35 6.21
C THR A 548 10.26 -8.26 6.94
N ALA A 549 9.45 -9.31 6.83
CA ALA A 549 8.21 -9.45 7.59
C ALA A 549 8.43 -9.47 9.11
N SER A 550 9.64 -9.78 9.58
CA SER A 550 10.04 -9.72 10.99
C SER A 550 10.68 -8.38 11.40
N GLY A 551 10.75 -7.40 10.50
CA GLY A 551 11.33 -6.08 10.75
C GLY A 551 12.86 -5.99 10.66
N GLY A 552 13.53 -7.08 10.31
CA GLY A 552 14.98 -7.11 10.14
C GLY A 552 15.43 -6.60 8.77
N ASP A 553 16.68 -6.15 8.70
CA ASP A 553 17.37 -5.81 7.48
C ASP A 553 18.51 -6.83 7.23
N PRO A 554 18.34 -7.83 6.37
CA PRO A 554 19.36 -8.84 6.13
C PRO A 554 20.65 -8.30 5.47
N LEU A 555 20.58 -7.15 4.81
CA LEU A 555 21.72 -6.52 4.15
C LEU A 555 22.68 -5.89 5.17
N THR A 556 22.16 -5.12 6.11
CA THR A 556 22.96 -4.39 7.12
C THR A 556 23.04 -5.12 8.47
N GLY A 557 22.16 -6.11 8.68
CA GLY A 557 21.99 -6.81 9.95
C GLY A 557 21.22 -6.00 11.00
N ALA A 558 20.61 -4.86 10.63
CA ALA A 558 19.81 -4.05 11.57
C ALA A 558 18.46 -4.73 11.91
N PRO A 559 17.95 -4.55 13.15
CA PRO A 559 18.58 -3.80 14.25
C PRO A 559 19.72 -4.57 14.92
N THR A 560 20.72 -3.84 15.40
CA THR A 560 21.89 -4.42 16.09
C THR A 560 21.98 -3.93 17.52
N PRO A 561 22.54 -4.72 18.46
CA PRO A 561 22.84 -4.26 19.79
C PRO A 561 23.81 -3.06 19.76
N ILE A 562 23.60 -2.11 20.64
CA ILE A 562 24.54 -1.01 20.85
C ILE A 562 25.63 -1.40 21.85
N THR A 563 26.83 -0.87 21.67
CA THR A 563 27.94 -1.10 22.60
C THR A 563 27.71 -0.38 23.94
N PRO A 564 28.36 -0.83 25.04
CA PRO A 564 28.32 -0.12 26.32
C PRO A 564 28.79 1.33 26.22
N ALA A 565 29.76 1.63 25.35
CA ALA A 565 30.22 2.98 25.09
C ALA A 565 29.14 3.85 24.45
N GLN A 566 28.48 3.36 23.40
CA GLN A 566 27.37 4.03 22.74
C GLN A 566 26.20 4.24 23.71
N ARG A 567 25.87 3.25 24.54
CA ARG A 567 24.82 3.32 25.56
C ARG A 567 25.11 4.45 26.55
N LYS A 568 26.35 4.53 27.05
CA LYS A 568 26.79 5.60 27.95
C LYS A 568 26.79 6.96 27.27
N GLU A 569 27.31 7.05 26.05
CA GLU A 569 27.37 8.29 25.28
C GLU A 569 25.97 8.83 24.97
N SER A 570 25.05 7.96 24.60
CA SER A 570 23.66 8.33 24.28
C SER A 570 22.85 8.74 25.53
N GLY A 571 23.32 8.44 26.73
CA GLY A 571 22.63 8.80 27.99
C GLY A 571 21.27 8.13 28.17
N ILE A 572 21.06 6.95 27.56
CA ILE A 572 19.74 6.29 27.56
C ILE A 572 19.28 5.81 28.94
N ASP A 573 20.20 5.64 29.87
CA ASP A 573 19.93 5.29 31.28
C ASP A 573 19.83 6.53 32.18
N GLY A 574 19.98 7.75 31.63
CA GLY A 574 19.91 9.01 32.37
C GLY A 574 18.49 9.37 32.77
N ALA A 575 18.33 9.94 33.95
CA ALA A 575 17.08 10.56 34.37
C ALA A 575 16.88 11.90 33.62
N PRO A 576 15.65 12.27 33.23
CA PRO A 576 15.37 13.57 32.63
C PRO A 576 15.67 14.68 33.63
N LYS A 577 16.29 15.78 33.18
CA LYS A 577 16.43 16.98 33.99
C LYS A 577 15.05 17.56 34.28
N ALA A 578 14.81 17.97 35.52
CA ALA A 578 13.59 18.68 35.89
C ALA A 578 13.41 19.90 34.95
N THR A 579 12.27 19.98 34.29
CA THR A 579 11.93 21.15 33.45
C THR A 579 11.81 22.35 34.37
N PRO A 580 12.48 23.49 34.12
CA PRO A 580 12.21 24.72 34.87
C PRO A 580 10.72 25.02 34.72
N GLN A 581 10.01 25.19 35.81
CA GLN A 581 8.68 25.75 35.79
C GLN A 581 8.79 27.15 35.17
N VAL A 582 8.26 27.33 33.98
CA VAL A 582 8.09 28.64 33.37
C VAL A 582 6.99 29.30 34.19
N GLY A 583 7.40 30.27 35.05
CA GLY A 583 6.48 31.09 35.85
C GLY A 583 5.69 32.07 34.98
#